data_c98b63ea4604a9409dc59804c9fc916f
#
_entry.id   c98b63ea4604a9409dc59804c9fc916f
#
_cell.length_a   1.000
_cell.length_b   1.000
_cell.length_c   1.000
_cell.angle_alpha   90.00
_cell.angle_beta   90.00
_cell.angle_gamma   90.00
#
_symmetry.space_group_name_H-M   'P 1'
#
loop_
_entity.id
_entity.type
_entity.pdbx_description
1 polymer ?
#
loop_
_entity_poly.entity_id
_entity_poly.type
_entity_poly.pdbx_seq_one_letter_code
_entity_poly.pdbx_strand_id
1 'polypeptide(L)'
;MKLRALFLLSLRSVGRNLRRSALTAAAMALGLAVLIFSRALADGGHEQWIDSAVRLGTGDVAIQAPDYLETGRLEHRLDAEQVARVTKALADPALSDRILTWAPRLTVTGLASSASSALPVRIEGVDPARERVFSTLPGQLTEGRYLEPGDRLRAFIGSDMAKRLSLKVGDRFVLTAQTASGDVEGQLMRVAGIFHTGIPETDEGLVHVPIETVRRWLGAPGAATSIAVLLHSSWQTDGVVKVLRSELDGSRGIRVMGWQQASPELDSGVRIDNWGDYVFHTILFAIIALAILNAIMMSVLGRRREFGILQALGLTRAETGWVVMGEGLFLTAVSGLVGMVVGLVVTWGFFRHGIDFSSFSSSGWSLSGGIINPVIVPLFRFSQIVLSVASIAVIGTLASLYPAVRASKLDVAEAMKFEQ
;
A
#
# COMPACT_ATOMS: atom_id res chain seq x y z
N MET A 1 30.75 15.30 -39.40
CA MET A 1 29.85 14.29 -40.03
C MET A 1 28.44 14.43 -39.43
N LYS A 2 27.39 14.27 -40.22
CA LYS A 2 26.02 14.60 -39.77
C LYS A 2 25.53 13.56 -38.76
N LEU A 3 24.91 13.97 -37.67
CA LEU A 3 24.35 13.14 -36.59
C LEU A 3 23.53 11.91 -37.09
N ARG A 4 22.82 12.11 -38.20
CA ARG A 4 22.10 11.05 -38.92
C ARG A 4 22.98 9.88 -39.39
N ALA A 5 24.20 10.13 -39.81
CA ALA A 5 25.11 9.08 -40.28
C ALA A 5 25.65 8.26 -39.11
N LEU A 6 25.95 8.91 -37.97
CA LEU A 6 26.37 8.25 -36.75
C LEU A 6 25.25 7.35 -36.17
N PHE A 7 24.00 7.83 -36.19
CA PHE A 7 22.86 7.06 -35.78
C PHE A 7 22.58 5.83 -36.67
N LEU A 8 22.72 5.99 -38.01
CA LEU A 8 22.58 4.86 -38.92
C LEU A 8 23.71 3.84 -38.77
N LEU A 9 24.92 4.27 -38.44
CA LEU A 9 26.05 3.38 -38.12
C LEU A 9 25.76 2.58 -36.83
N SER A 10 25.23 3.21 -35.77
CA SER A 10 24.88 2.52 -34.53
C SER A 10 23.76 1.49 -34.73
N LEU A 11 22.74 1.79 -35.54
CA LEU A 11 21.67 0.83 -35.88
C LEU A 11 22.18 -0.39 -36.67
N ARG A 12 23.04 -0.16 -37.70
CA ARG A 12 23.63 -1.25 -38.48
C ARG A 12 24.56 -2.13 -37.63
N SER A 13 25.20 -1.57 -36.63
CA SER A 13 26.08 -2.24 -35.71
C SER A 13 25.35 -3.28 -34.83
N VAL A 14 24.18 -2.93 -34.34
CA VAL A 14 23.31 -3.86 -33.54
C VAL A 14 22.86 -5.05 -34.42
N GLY A 15 22.49 -4.82 -35.67
CA GLY A 15 22.05 -5.86 -36.61
C GLY A 15 23.12 -6.88 -37.01
N ARG A 16 24.41 -6.54 -36.89
CA ARG A 16 25.50 -7.40 -37.35
C ARG A 16 25.87 -8.51 -36.34
N ASN A 17 25.56 -8.32 -35.04
CA ASN A 17 25.81 -9.28 -33.97
C ASN A 17 24.49 -9.65 -33.23
N LEU A 18 23.48 -10.08 -33.99
CA LEU A 18 22.11 -10.32 -33.52
C LEU A 18 22.03 -11.19 -32.26
N ARG A 19 22.79 -12.29 -32.16
CA ARG A 19 22.73 -13.20 -30.99
C ARG A 19 23.10 -12.48 -29.70
N ARG A 20 24.15 -11.66 -29.73
CA ARG A 20 24.67 -10.97 -28.56
C ARG A 20 23.77 -9.79 -28.17
N SER A 21 23.39 -8.97 -29.16
CA SER A 21 22.46 -7.86 -28.95
C SER A 21 21.11 -8.36 -28.44
N ALA A 22 20.61 -9.51 -28.95
CA ALA A 22 19.37 -10.12 -28.50
C ALA A 22 19.47 -10.63 -27.06
N LEU A 23 20.57 -11.28 -26.65
CA LEU A 23 20.76 -11.70 -25.25
C LEU A 23 20.80 -10.50 -24.29
N THR A 24 21.50 -9.43 -24.66
CA THR A 24 21.53 -8.20 -23.87
C THR A 24 20.15 -7.56 -23.79
N ALA A 25 19.47 -7.43 -24.94
CA ALA A 25 18.12 -6.88 -24.98
C ALA A 25 17.14 -7.72 -24.16
N ALA A 26 17.25 -9.04 -24.22
CA ALA A 26 16.42 -9.95 -23.45
C ALA A 26 16.66 -9.80 -21.93
N ALA A 27 17.92 -9.70 -21.49
CA ALA A 27 18.26 -9.50 -20.07
C ALA A 27 17.71 -8.16 -19.54
N MET A 28 17.85 -7.08 -20.34
CA MET A 28 17.31 -5.76 -20.00
C MET A 28 15.78 -5.75 -19.97
N ALA A 29 15.15 -6.39 -20.98
CA ALA A 29 13.69 -6.50 -21.06
C ALA A 29 13.13 -7.31 -19.89
N LEU A 30 13.79 -8.42 -19.53
CA LEU A 30 13.41 -9.22 -18.36
C LEU A 30 13.55 -8.41 -17.07
N GLY A 31 14.64 -7.65 -16.91
CA GLY A 31 14.84 -6.79 -15.75
C GLY A 31 13.71 -5.76 -15.59
N LEU A 32 13.32 -5.10 -16.68
CA LEU A 32 12.19 -4.15 -16.66
C LEU A 32 10.85 -4.86 -16.43
N ALA A 33 10.64 -6.03 -17.01
CA ALA A 33 9.43 -6.80 -16.77
C ALA A 33 9.27 -7.20 -15.30
N VAL A 34 10.36 -7.69 -14.68
CA VAL A 34 10.41 -8.00 -13.23
C VAL A 34 10.18 -6.73 -12.39
N LEU A 35 10.77 -5.60 -12.79
CA LEU A 35 10.56 -4.32 -12.11
C LEU A 35 9.08 -3.89 -12.13
N ILE A 36 8.43 -3.96 -13.30
CA ILE A 36 7.01 -3.61 -13.44
C ILE A 36 6.14 -4.56 -12.60
N PHE A 37 6.42 -5.85 -12.65
CA PHE A 37 5.71 -6.85 -11.86
C PHE A 37 5.87 -6.62 -10.36
N SER A 38 7.11 -6.44 -9.85
CA SER A 38 7.36 -6.24 -8.42
C SER A 38 6.72 -4.95 -7.91
N ARG A 39 6.74 -3.87 -8.72
CA ARG A 39 6.05 -2.62 -8.38
C ARG A 39 4.53 -2.79 -8.33
N ALA A 40 3.94 -3.43 -9.33
CA ALA A 40 2.51 -3.67 -9.34
C ALA A 40 2.06 -4.53 -8.15
N LEU A 41 2.86 -5.53 -7.78
CA LEU A 41 2.59 -6.40 -6.63
C LEU A 41 2.72 -5.64 -5.31
N ALA A 42 3.76 -4.82 -5.14
CA ALA A 42 3.96 -3.99 -3.95
C ALA A 42 2.82 -2.95 -3.80
N ASP A 43 2.49 -2.23 -4.88
CA ASP A 43 1.38 -1.26 -4.87
C ASP A 43 0.04 -1.93 -4.54
N GLY A 44 -0.20 -3.15 -5.05
CA GLY A 44 -1.41 -3.93 -4.74
C GLY A 44 -1.45 -4.39 -3.28
N GLY A 45 -0.33 -4.87 -2.76
CA GLY A 45 -0.20 -5.27 -1.35
C GLY A 45 -0.42 -4.11 -0.40
N HIS A 46 0.21 -2.96 -0.66
CA HIS A 46 0.03 -1.74 0.12
C HIS A 46 -1.43 -1.25 0.13
N GLU A 47 -2.08 -1.21 -1.03
CA GLU A 47 -3.47 -0.79 -1.12
C GLU A 47 -4.39 -1.70 -0.30
N GLN A 48 -4.21 -3.02 -0.42
CA GLN A 48 -4.99 -3.98 0.35
C GLN A 48 -4.73 -3.89 1.85
N TRP A 49 -3.47 -3.69 2.24
CA TRP A 49 -3.12 -3.54 3.66
C TRP A 49 -3.74 -2.27 4.25
N ILE A 50 -3.61 -1.13 3.58
CA ILE A 50 -4.21 0.13 4.00
C ILE A 50 -5.75 -0.01 4.06
N ASP A 51 -6.39 -0.52 3.00
CA ASP A 51 -7.86 -0.70 2.96
C ASP A 51 -8.34 -1.58 4.11
N SER A 52 -7.67 -2.70 4.39
CA SER A 52 -8.00 -3.58 5.52
C SER A 52 -7.87 -2.87 6.87
N ALA A 53 -6.78 -2.14 7.07
CA ALA A 53 -6.53 -1.46 8.33
C ALA A 53 -7.49 -0.30 8.58
N VAL A 54 -7.80 0.50 7.54
CA VAL A 54 -8.75 1.62 7.67
C VAL A 54 -10.19 1.12 7.89
N ARG A 55 -10.58 -0.01 7.29
CA ARG A 55 -11.91 -0.62 7.50
C ARG A 55 -12.07 -1.26 8.86
N LEU A 56 -11.00 -1.76 9.47
CA LEU A 56 -11.03 -2.26 10.85
C LEU A 56 -10.89 -1.15 11.88
N GLY A 57 -10.26 -0.04 11.51
CA GLY A 57 -9.89 1.05 12.41
C GLY A 57 -10.62 2.35 12.13
N THR A 58 -9.84 3.38 11.85
CA THR A 58 -10.26 4.79 11.84
C THR A 58 -10.91 5.28 10.56
N GLY A 59 -10.98 4.47 9.50
CA GLY A 59 -11.36 4.89 8.16
C GLY A 59 -10.24 5.64 7.43
N ASP A 60 -10.51 6.05 6.18
CA ASP A 60 -9.61 6.92 5.42
C ASP A 60 -9.50 8.30 6.05
N VAL A 61 -10.61 8.80 6.61
CA VAL A 61 -10.67 10.04 7.37
C VAL A 61 -11.28 9.77 8.73
N ALA A 62 -10.62 10.22 9.79
CA ALA A 62 -11.10 10.19 11.15
C ALA A 62 -11.48 11.60 11.63
N ILE A 63 -12.66 11.75 12.21
CA ILE A 63 -13.14 12.98 12.82
C ILE A 63 -13.40 12.70 14.28
N GLN A 64 -12.69 13.39 15.18
CA GLN A 64 -12.73 13.15 16.62
C GLN A 64 -12.39 14.42 17.41
N ALA A 65 -12.56 14.36 18.73
CA ALA A 65 -12.10 15.44 19.58
C ALA A 65 -10.56 15.54 19.58
N PRO A 66 -9.95 16.73 19.74
CA PRO A 66 -8.52 16.94 19.61
C PRO A 66 -7.65 16.01 20.48
N ASP A 67 -8.05 15.81 21.73
CA ASP A 67 -7.24 15.08 22.72
C ASP A 67 -7.60 13.58 22.82
N TYR A 68 -8.59 13.13 22.03
CA TYR A 68 -9.02 11.72 22.07
C TYR A 68 -7.95 10.76 21.60
N LEU A 69 -7.22 11.11 20.55
CA LEU A 69 -6.15 10.27 20.00
C LEU A 69 -5.05 9.96 21.04
N GLU A 70 -4.76 10.92 21.90
CA GLU A 70 -3.68 10.83 22.88
C GLU A 70 -4.12 10.14 24.16
N THR A 71 -5.38 10.34 24.56
CA THR A 71 -5.88 9.88 25.85
C THR A 71 -6.73 8.61 25.79
N GLY A 72 -7.44 8.39 24.68
CA GLY A 72 -8.42 7.30 24.53
C GLY A 72 -9.61 7.37 25.50
N ARG A 73 -9.81 8.53 26.18
CA ARG A 73 -10.78 8.67 27.25
C ARG A 73 -12.13 9.17 26.74
N LEU A 74 -13.21 8.67 27.33
CA LEU A 74 -14.58 9.04 26.98
C LEU A 74 -14.90 10.53 27.24
N GLU A 75 -14.18 11.19 28.15
CA GLU A 75 -14.33 12.64 28.39
C GLU A 75 -13.95 13.48 27.15
N HIS A 76 -13.02 13.01 26.33
CA HIS A 76 -12.63 13.61 25.05
C HIS A 76 -13.46 13.02 23.88
N ARG A 77 -14.79 13.15 23.97
CA ARG A 77 -15.72 12.72 22.92
C ARG A 77 -16.31 13.91 22.17
N LEU A 78 -16.85 13.66 21.03
CA LEU A 78 -17.74 14.57 20.32
C LEU A 78 -19.12 14.48 20.99
N ASP A 79 -19.71 15.60 21.34
CA ASP A 79 -21.07 15.67 21.86
C ASP A 79 -22.12 15.53 20.75
N ALA A 80 -23.38 15.45 21.11
CA ALA A 80 -24.47 15.26 20.15
C ALA A 80 -24.56 16.39 19.10
N GLU A 81 -24.25 17.65 19.49
CA GLU A 81 -24.28 18.79 18.58
C GLU A 81 -23.11 18.74 17.58
N GLN A 82 -21.93 18.37 18.07
CA GLN A 82 -20.75 18.20 17.22
C GLN A 82 -20.94 17.03 16.24
N VAL A 83 -21.49 15.90 16.68
CA VAL A 83 -21.86 14.76 15.83
C VAL A 83 -22.85 15.18 14.74
N ALA A 84 -23.89 15.97 15.09
CA ALA A 84 -24.86 16.46 14.13
C ALA A 84 -24.22 17.41 13.10
N ARG A 85 -23.31 18.30 13.52
CA ARG A 85 -22.57 19.19 12.61
C ARG A 85 -21.70 18.41 11.64
N VAL A 86 -20.94 17.43 12.13
CA VAL A 86 -20.11 16.57 11.29
C VAL A 86 -20.98 15.79 10.30
N THR A 87 -22.09 15.22 10.76
CA THR A 87 -23.02 14.49 9.89
C THR A 87 -23.57 15.37 8.76
N LYS A 88 -23.86 16.63 9.07
CA LYS A 88 -24.32 17.61 8.07
C LYS A 88 -23.21 17.92 7.05
N ALA A 89 -21.96 18.12 7.49
CA ALA A 89 -20.83 18.36 6.61
C ALA A 89 -20.56 17.15 5.68
N LEU A 90 -20.68 15.92 6.19
CA LEU A 90 -20.52 14.70 5.41
C LEU A 90 -21.64 14.49 4.36
N ALA A 91 -22.77 15.15 4.53
CA ALA A 91 -23.89 15.12 3.57
C ALA A 91 -23.78 16.19 2.46
N ASP A 92 -22.67 16.95 2.41
CA ASP A 92 -22.44 17.94 1.37
C ASP A 92 -22.35 17.28 -0.02
N PRO A 93 -23.07 17.78 -1.03
CA PRO A 93 -23.00 17.26 -2.41
C PRO A 93 -21.59 17.23 -3.00
N ALA A 94 -20.69 18.13 -2.58
CA ALA A 94 -19.30 18.17 -3.05
C ALA A 94 -18.48 16.97 -2.57
N LEU A 95 -18.92 16.28 -1.52
CA LEU A 95 -18.26 15.11 -0.93
C LEU A 95 -18.96 13.79 -1.26
N SER A 96 -20.23 13.83 -1.66
CA SER A 96 -21.07 12.63 -1.88
C SER A 96 -20.45 11.63 -2.86
N ASP A 97 -19.81 12.11 -3.93
CA ASP A 97 -19.18 11.25 -4.95
C ASP A 97 -17.81 10.65 -4.49
N ARG A 98 -17.29 11.12 -3.36
CA ARG A 98 -16.00 10.68 -2.82
C ARG A 98 -16.15 9.77 -1.62
N ILE A 99 -17.22 9.94 -0.85
CA ILE A 99 -17.50 9.19 0.37
C ILE A 99 -18.31 7.93 0.03
N LEU A 100 -17.75 6.76 0.33
CA LEU A 100 -18.45 5.49 0.21
C LEU A 100 -19.46 5.32 1.35
N THR A 101 -19.01 5.52 2.57
CA THR A 101 -19.83 5.46 3.79
C THR A 101 -19.11 6.14 4.95
N TRP A 102 -19.83 6.36 6.05
CA TRP A 102 -19.27 6.83 7.30
C TRP A 102 -19.98 6.16 8.48
N ALA A 103 -19.29 5.96 9.59
CA ALA A 103 -19.80 5.32 10.77
C ALA A 103 -19.41 6.07 12.05
N PRO A 104 -20.35 6.47 12.90
CA PRO A 104 -20.06 6.98 14.23
C PRO A 104 -19.68 5.81 15.14
N ARG A 105 -18.64 5.96 15.90
CA ARG A 105 -18.19 4.97 16.89
C ARG A 105 -18.05 5.60 18.27
N LEU A 106 -18.43 4.85 19.29
CA LEU A 106 -18.21 5.20 20.69
C LEU A 106 -17.33 4.13 21.32
N THR A 107 -16.03 4.41 21.38
CA THR A 107 -15.01 3.44 21.80
C THR A 107 -14.54 3.74 23.21
N VAL A 108 -14.52 2.72 24.05
CA VAL A 108 -13.99 2.79 25.41
C VAL A 108 -13.21 1.52 25.74
N THR A 109 -12.23 1.66 26.63
CA THR A 109 -11.53 0.51 27.22
C THR A 109 -12.29 0.05 28.45
N GLY A 110 -12.43 -1.25 28.62
CA GLY A 110 -13.13 -1.85 29.74
C GLY A 110 -12.67 -3.27 30.00
N LEU A 111 -13.47 -3.99 30.79
CA LEU A 111 -13.29 -5.41 31.07
C LEU A 111 -14.48 -6.21 30.59
N ALA A 112 -14.21 -7.35 29.95
CA ALA A 112 -15.22 -8.37 29.74
C ALA A 112 -15.03 -9.49 30.72
N SER A 113 -16.08 -9.86 31.47
CA SER A 113 -16.02 -10.88 32.48
C SER A 113 -17.11 -11.94 32.35
N SER A 114 -16.74 -13.18 32.57
CA SER A 114 -17.63 -14.32 32.73
C SER A 114 -17.58 -14.81 34.20
N ALA A 115 -18.23 -15.93 34.49
CA ALA A 115 -18.15 -16.54 35.81
C ALA A 115 -16.73 -17.06 36.16
N SER A 116 -15.89 -17.31 35.17
CA SER A 116 -14.59 -17.97 35.37
C SER A 116 -13.38 -17.03 35.14
N SER A 117 -13.52 -15.97 34.38
CA SER A 117 -12.38 -15.14 33.95
C SER A 117 -12.80 -13.72 33.57
N ALA A 118 -11.81 -12.80 33.53
CA ALA A 118 -11.99 -11.45 33.07
C ALA A 118 -10.81 -11.06 32.18
N LEU A 119 -11.08 -10.27 31.11
CA LEU A 119 -10.10 -9.81 30.11
C LEU A 119 -10.27 -8.32 29.88
N PRO A 120 -9.17 -7.56 29.69
CA PRO A 120 -9.26 -6.20 29.17
C PRO A 120 -9.74 -6.22 27.72
N VAL A 121 -10.69 -5.34 27.39
CA VAL A 121 -11.27 -5.27 26.05
C VAL A 121 -11.49 -3.83 25.62
N ARG A 122 -11.45 -3.63 24.31
CA ARG A 122 -11.91 -2.42 23.64
C ARG A 122 -13.37 -2.63 23.23
N ILE A 123 -14.25 -1.86 23.82
CA ILE A 123 -15.68 -1.90 23.57
C ILE A 123 -15.99 -0.83 22.53
N GLU A 124 -16.44 -1.24 21.36
CA GLU A 124 -16.84 -0.34 20.28
C GLU A 124 -18.36 -0.35 20.11
N GLY A 125 -18.99 0.78 20.48
CA GLY A 125 -20.35 1.07 20.14
C GLY A 125 -20.46 1.46 18.66
N VAL A 126 -21.14 0.64 17.86
CA VAL A 126 -21.24 0.78 16.41
C VAL A 126 -22.69 0.88 15.94
N ASP A 127 -22.94 1.56 14.83
CA ASP A 127 -24.21 1.47 14.11
C ASP A 127 -24.18 0.20 13.23
N PRO A 128 -24.99 -0.82 13.51
CA PRO A 128 -24.90 -2.09 12.80
C PRO A 128 -25.16 -2.01 11.31
N ALA A 129 -26.02 -1.07 10.86
CA ALA A 129 -26.35 -0.91 9.45
C ALA A 129 -25.17 -0.29 8.67
N ARG A 130 -24.56 0.75 9.22
CA ARG A 130 -23.40 1.43 8.62
C ARG A 130 -22.15 0.59 8.71
N GLU A 131 -21.90 -0.05 9.84
CA GLU A 131 -20.73 -0.85 10.10
C GLU A 131 -20.65 -2.08 9.16
N ARG A 132 -21.78 -2.62 8.73
CA ARG A 132 -21.82 -3.71 7.72
C ARG A 132 -21.21 -3.33 6.38
N VAL A 133 -21.31 -2.07 6.00
CA VAL A 133 -20.72 -1.54 4.76
C VAL A 133 -19.29 -1.07 5.00
N PHE A 134 -19.05 -0.52 6.20
CA PHE A 134 -17.77 0.08 6.56
C PHE A 134 -16.71 -0.97 6.86
N SER A 135 -17.01 -1.91 7.76
CA SER A 135 -16.04 -2.85 8.32
C SER A 135 -16.01 -4.19 7.59
N THR A 136 -14.82 -4.78 7.52
CA THR A 136 -14.64 -6.17 7.07
C THR A 136 -15.03 -7.19 8.16
N LEU A 137 -15.17 -6.76 9.40
CA LEU A 137 -15.42 -7.63 10.56
C LEU A 137 -16.69 -8.49 10.44
N PRO A 138 -17.84 -7.98 9.93
CA PRO A 138 -19.03 -8.80 9.71
C PRO A 138 -18.80 -10.00 8.78
N GLY A 139 -17.84 -9.88 7.84
CA GLY A 139 -17.44 -10.97 6.93
C GLY A 139 -16.57 -12.06 7.59
N GLN A 140 -16.05 -11.80 8.79
CA GLN A 140 -15.21 -12.72 9.56
C GLN A 140 -16.02 -13.56 10.58
N LEU A 141 -17.35 -13.59 10.41
CA LEU A 141 -18.25 -14.36 11.27
C LEU A 141 -17.95 -15.86 11.18
N THR A 142 -17.74 -16.49 12.34
CA THR A 142 -17.56 -17.95 12.45
C THR A 142 -18.77 -18.66 13.06
N GLU A 143 -19.41 -18.03 14.06
CA GLU A 143 -20.58 -18.61 14.74
C GLU A 143 -21.64 -17.53 15.04
N GLY A 144 -22.93 -17.89 14.95
CA GLY A 144 -24.03 -16.97 15.27
C GLY A 144 -24.36 -15.99 14.15
N ARG A 145 -24.56 -14.73 14.49
CA ARG A 145 -24.84 -13.64 13.54
C ARG A 145 -24.18 -12.33 13.93
N TYR A 146 -23.99 -11.46 12.97
CA TYR A 146 -23.62 -10.07 13.25
C TYR A 146 -24.79 -9.28 13.86
N LEU A 147 -24.47 -8.14 14.46
CA LEU A 147 -25.45 -7.21 15.02
C LEU A 147 -26.45 -6.72 13.98
N GLU A 148 -27.69 -6.51 14.43
CA GLU A 148 -28.78 -5.98 13.58
C GLU A 148 -29.31 -4.68 14.15
N PRO A 149 -29.89 -3.82 13.29
CA PRO A 149 -30.62 -2.64 13.74
C PRO A 149 -31.73 -3.06 14.71
N GLY A 150 -31.75 -2.45 15.90
CA GLY A 150 -32.71 -2.79 16.95
C GLY A 150 -32.20 -3.76 18.04
N ASP A 151 -31.06 -4.40 17.83
CA ASP A 151 -30.38 -5.13 18.90
C ASP A 151 -30.03 -4.17 20.05
N ARG A 152 -30.21 -4.63 21.31
CA ARG A 152 -29.92 -3.77 22.46
C ARG A 152 -28.78 -4.33 23.30
N LEU A 153 -28.95 -5.48 23.92
CA LEU A 153 -27.98 -6.09 24.82
C LEU A 153 -27.24 -7.26 24.14
N ARG A 154 -26.85 -7.06 22.89
CA ARG A 154 -26.13 -8.04 22.08
C ARG A 154 -24.71 -7.57 21.86
N ALA A 155 -23.77 -8.53 21.82
CA ALA A 155 -22.38 -8.27 21.55
C ALA A 155 -21.84 -9.24 20.50
N PHE A 156 -20.96 -8.75 19.63
CA PHE A 156 -20.22 -9.51 18.65
C PHE A 156 -18.77 -9.53 19.14
N ILE A 157 -18.23 -10.72 19.42
CA ILE A 157 -16.98 -10.92 20.16
C ILE A 157 -15.98 -11.77 19.34
N GLY A 158 -14.69 -11.59 19.62
CA GLY A 158 -13.65 -12.39 18.97
C GLY A 158 -13.55 -13.82 19.50
N SER A 159 -13.02 -14.71 18.66
CA SER A 159 -12.92 -16.15 18.94
C SER A 159 -12.03 -16.47 20.14
N ASP A 160 -10.94 -15.74 20.32
CA ASP A 160 -10.00 -16.00 21.41
C ASP A 160 -10.53 -15.47 22.74
N MET A 161 -11.27 -14.33 22.72
CA MET A 161 -12.05 -13.88 23.86
C MET A 161 -13.11 -14.93 24.26
N ALA A 162 -13.86 -15.46 23.27
CA ALA A 162 -14.88 -16.49 23.53
C ALA A 162 -14.27 -17.73 24.18
N LYS A 163 -13.11 -18.21 23.71
CA LYS A 163 -12.38 -19.36 24.31
C LYS A 163 -11.94 -19.05 25.75
N ARG A 164 -11.28 -17.89 25.96
CA ARG A 164 -10.74 -17.53 27.29
C ARG A 164 -11.83 -17.33 28.36
N LEU A 165 -12.95 -16.73 27.97
CA LEU A 165 -14.11 -16.53 28.85
C LEU A 165 -15.06 -17.73 28.88
N SER A 166 -14.79 -18.79 28.09
CA SER A 166 -15.65 -19.98 27.96
C SER A 166 -17.07 -19.64 27.53
N LEU A 167 -17.22 -18.71 26.57
CA LEU A 167 -18.49 -18.21 26.07
C LEU A 167 -18.85 -18.86 24.73
N LYS A 168 -20.14 -19.12 24.57
CA LYS A 168 -20.77 -19.57 23.30
C LYS A 168 -21.82 -18.56 22.86
N VAL A 169 -22.26 -18.67 21.61
CA VAL A 169 -23.39 -17.88 21.08
C VAL A 169 -24.62 -18.08 21.98
N GLY A 170 -25.20 -16.97 22.44
CA GLY A 170 -26.33 -16.95 23.35
C GLY A 170 -25.99 -16.81 24.83
N ASP A 171 -24.75 -17.06 25.25
CA ASP A 171 -24.29 -16.92 26.64
C ASP A 171 -24.29 -15.44 27.07
N ARG A 172 -24.36 -15.26 28.40
CA ARG A 172 -24.32 -13.94 29.02
C ARG A 172 -22.96 -13.69 29.66
N PHE A 173 -22.49 -12.44 29.54
CA PHE A 173 -21.28 -11.95 30.17
C PHE A 173 -21.44 -10.48 30.51
N VAL A 174 -20.55 -9.95 31.35
CA VAL A 174 -20.61 -8.55 31.78
C VAL A 174 -19.48 -7.77 31.15
N LEU A 175 -19.83 -6.62 30.54
CA LEU A 175 -18.89 -5.57 30.14
C LEU A 175 -18.86 -4.52 31.25
N THR A 176 -17.69 -4.14 31.72
CA THR A 176 -17.48 -3.11 32.72
C THR A 176 -16.63 -2.00 32.16
N ALA A 177 -17.08 -0.76 32.24
CA ALA A 177 -16.35 0.41 31.76
C ALA A 177 -16.64 1.64 32.60
N GLN A 178 -15.81 2.69 32.45
CA GLN A 178 -16.01 3.96 33.10
C GLN A 178 -17.04 4.79 32.33
N THR A 179 -18.05 5.29 33.06
CA THR A 179 -19.11 6.17 32.52
C THR A 179 -18.60 7.59 32.33
N ALA A 180 -19.41 8.43 31.68
CA ALA A 180 -19.11 9.85 31.48
C ALA A 180 -19.06 10.65 32.80
N SER A 181 -19.66 10.14 33.89
CA SER A 181 -19.57 10.73 35.24
C SER A 181 -18.31 10.31 35.99
N GLY A 182 -17.54 9.34 35.46
CA GLY A 182 -16.34 8.80 36.13
C GLY A 182 -16.58 7.54 36.92
N ASP A 183 -17.83 7.11 37.11
CA ASP A 183 -18.19 5.89 37.83
C ASP A 183 -17.86 4.65 36.98
N VAL A 184 -17.66 3.52 37.65
CA VAL A 184 -17.42 2.24 36.97
C VAL A 184 -18.71 1.44 37.03
N GLU A 185 -19.30 1.17 35.88
CA GLU A 185 -20.56 0.43 35.76
C GLU A 185 -20.42 -0.84 34.90
N GLY A 186 -21.16 -1.88 35.30
CA GLY A 186 -21.27 -3.15 34.59
C GLY A 186 -22.55 -3.24 33.78
N GLN A 187 -22.45 -3.66 32.52
CA GLN A 187 -23.59 -3.92 31.65
C GLN A 187 -23.65 -5.39 31.25
N LEU A 188 -24.75 -6.06 31.53
CA LEU A 188 -24.97 -7.45 31.12
C LEU A 188 -25.22 -7.50 29.62
N MET A 189 -24.43 -8.31 28.90
CA MET A 189 -24.52 -8.54 27.47
C MET A 189 -24.80 -10.00 27.15
N ARG A 190 -25.27 -10.27 25.94
CA ARG A 190 -25.44 -11.62 25.40
C ARG A 190 -24.67 -11.73 24.07
N VAL A 191 -23.90 -12.80 23.90
CA VAL A 191 -23.17 -13.09 22.66
C VAL A 191 -24.16 -13.29 21.50
N ALA A 192 -24.06 -12.45 20.45
CA ALA A 192 -24.84 -12.57 19.22
C ALA A 192 -24.11 -13.44 18.19
N GLY A 193 -22.81 -13.28 18.11
CA GLY A 193 -21.95 -14.06 17.24
C GLY A 193 -20.48 -13.90 17.61
N ILE A 194 -19.67 -14.74 17.00
CA ILE A 194 -18.23 -14.85 17.24
C ILE A 194 -17.53 -14.65 15.88
N PHE A 195 -16.50 -13.83 15.85
CA PHE A 195 -15.66 -13.61 14.68
C PHE A 195 -14.25 -14.16 14.88
N HIS A 196 -13.55 -14.39 13.77
CA HIS A 196 -12.14 -14.74 13.77
C HIS A 196 -11.41 -14.00 12.64
N THR A 197 -10.51 -13.11 13.01
CA THR A 197 -9.74 -12.29 12.09
C THR A 197 -8.34 -12.83 11.80
N GLY A 198 -7.83 -13.69 12.69
CA GLY A 198 -6.43 -14.11 12.71
C GLY A 198 -5.47 -13.08 13.32
N ILE A 199 -5.99 -11.95 13.82
CA ILE A 199 -5.22 -10.93 14.58
C ILE A 199 -5.48 -11.16 16.07
N PRO A 200 -4.49 -11.65 16.83
CA PRO A 200 -4.68 -12.00 18.25
C PRO A 200 -5.25 -10.84 19.07
N GLU A 201 -4.75 -9.61 18.89
CA GLU A 201 -5.20 -8.43 19.63
C GLU A 201 -6.67 -8.08 19.34
N THR A 202 -7.13 -8.33 18.12
CA THR A 202 -8.53 -8.12 17.72
C THR A 202 -9.42 -9.25 18.19
N ASP A 203 -8.98 -10.50 18.00
CA ASP A 203 -9.73 -11.69 18.36
C ASP A 203 -9.87 -11.88 19.88
N GLU A 204 -8.94 -11.34 20.66
CA GLU A 204 -9.00 -11.37 22.13
C GLU A 204 -9.63 -10.10 22.72
N GLY A 205 -9.37 -8.92 22.11
CA GLY A 205 -9.59 -7.64 22.75
C GLY A 205 -10.73 -6.79 22.20
N LEU A 206 -11.37 -7.14 21.07
CA LEU A 206 -12.40 -6.31 20.46
C LEU A 206 -13.81 -6.85 20.69
N VAL A 207 -14.73 -5.95 21.09
CA VAL A 207 -16.16 -6.23 21.27
C VAL A 207 -16.98 -5.17 20.57
N HIS A 208 -17.80 -5.55 19.59
CA HIS A 208 -18.80 -4.67 19.01
C HIS A 208 -20.14 -4.78 19.74
N VAL A 209 -20.72 -3.62 20.06
CA VAL A 209 -22.01 -3.47 20.72
C VAL A 209 -22.82 -2.40 19.97
N PRO A 210 -24.16 -2.47 19.89
CA PRO A 210 -24.92 -1.38 19.29
C PRO A 210 -24.67 -0.04 20.00
N ILE A 211 -24.35 1.00 19.23
CA ILE A 211 -23.92 2.31 19.75
C ILE A 211 -24.92 2.92 20.73
N GLU A 212 -26.24 2.75 20.48
CA GLU A 212 -27.27 3.27 21.37
C GLU A 212 -27.29 2.57 22.73
N THR A 213 -26.82 1.33 22.80
CA THR A 213 -26.64 0.63 24.07
C THR A 213 -25.49 1.23 24.88
N VAL A 214 -24.35 1.45 24.21
CA VAL A 214 -23.16 2.05 24.84
C VAL A 214 -23.44 3.49 25.28
N ARG A 215 -24.11 4.29 24.43
CA ARG A 215 -24.51 5.68 24.75
C ARG A 215 -25.36 5.77 26.01
N ARG A 216 -26.37 4.89 26.13
CA ARG A 216 -27.24 4.85 27.33
C ARG A 216 -26.51 4.36 28.57
N TRP A 217 -25.76 3.28 28.43
CA TRP A 217 -24.98 2.69 29.54
C TRP A 217 -23.95 3.67 30.07
N LEU A 218 -23.20 4.34 29.23
CA LEU A 218 -22.12 5.25 29.65
C LEU A 218 -22.59 6.70 29.92
N GLY A 219 -23.89 6.99 29.82
CA GLY A 219 -24.41 8.34 30.06
C GLY A 219 -23.95 9.39 29.02
N ALA A 220 -23.78 9.00 27.77
CA ALA A 220 -23.27 9.84 26.69
C ALA A 220 -24.24 9.88 25.48
N PRO A 221 -25.47 10.39 25.65
CA PRO A 221 -26.48 10.38 24.58
C PRO A 221 -26.04 11.17 23.36
N GLY A 222 -26.20 10.59 22.18
CA GLY A 222 -25.83 11.20 20.90
C GLY A 222 -24.33 11.36 20.65
N ALA A 223 -23.50 11.06 21.62
CA ALA A 223 -22.04 11.25 21.52
C ALA A 223 -21.37 10.19 20.64
N ALA A 224 -20.16 10.51 20.17
CA ALA A 224 -19.23 9.61 19.51
C ALA A 224 -17.79 9.95 19.89
N THR A 225 -16.93 8.97 20.04
CA THR A 225 -15.49 9.22 20.22
C THR A 225 -14.81 9.52 18.91
N SER A 226 -15.32 8.90 17.83
CA SER A 226 -14.85 9.15 16.46
C SER A 226 -15.99 8.97 15.47
N ILE A 227 -15.88 9.66 14.33
CA ILE A 227 -16.66 9.39 13.12
C ILE A 227 -15.65 8.97 12.07
N ALA A 228 -15.70 7.70 11.70
CA ALA A 228 -14.85 7.13 10.68
C ALA A 228 -15.50 7.31 9.30
N VAL A 229 -14.75 7.77 8.31
CA VAL A 229 -15.21 7.99 6.95
C VAL A 229 -14.41 7.09 6.01
N LEU A 230 -15.10 6.32 5.18
CA LEU A 230 -14.52 5.49 4.15
C LEU A 230 -14.76 6.13 2.79
N LEU A 231 -13.72 6.24 2.00
CA LEU A 231 -13.74 6.84 0.68
C LEU A 231 -13.83 5.76 -0.41
N HIS A 232 -14.24 6.16 -1.62
CA HIS A 232 -14.14 5.29 -2.79
C HIS A 232 -12.68 5.02 -3.17
N SER A 233 -11.74 5.88 -2.76
CA SER A 233 -10.31 5.72 -2.98
C SER A 233 -9.52 6.49 -1.92
N SER A 234 -8.61 5.80 -1.25
CA SER A 234 -7.72 6.37 -0.20
C SER A 234 -6.81 7.48 -0.72
N TRP A 235 -6.62 7.58 -2.04
CA TRP A 235 -5.87 8.68 -2.68
C TRP A 235 -6.57 10.04 -2.58
N GLN A 236 -7.87 10.04 -2.29
CA GLN A 236 -8.64 11.28 -2.15
C GLN A 236 -8.64 11.82 -0.72
N THR A 237 -8.01 11.11 0.21
CA THR A 237 -7.99 11.44 1.65
C THR A 237 -7.58 12.88 1.89
N ASP A 238 -6.45 13.34 1.35
CA ASP A 238 -5.95 14.70 1.57
C ASP A 238 -6.91 15.77 1.04
N GLY A 239 -7.53 15.50 -0.11
CA GLY A 239 -8.54 16.39 -0.70
C GLY A 239 -9.80 16.48 0.14
N VAL A 240 -10.30 15.35 0.65
CA VAL A 240 -11.49 15.30 1.50
C VAL A 240 -11.22 15.92 2.87
N VAL A 241 -10.06 15.63 3.48
CA VAL A 241 -9.63 16.25 4.75
C VAL A 241 -9.59 17.77 4.63
N LYS A 242 -9.09 18.31 3.51
CA LYS A 242 -9.00 19.75 3.27
C LYS A 242 -10.39 20.42 3.20
N VAL A 243 -11.33 19.79 2.49
CA VAL A 243 -12.72 20.27 2.39
C VAL A 243 -13.41 20.20 3.75
N LEU A 244 -13.36 19.05 4.44
CA LEU A 244 -13.97 18.90 5.75
C LEU A 244 -13.38 19.86 6.80
N ARG A 245 -12.08 20.11 6.75
CA ARG A 245 -11.46 21.11 7.63
C ARG A 245 -12.01 22.51 7.36
N SER A 246 -12.21 22.91 6.11
CA SER A 246 -12.75 24.23 5.78
C SER A 246 -14.22 24.38 6.16
N GLU A 247 -15.03 23.32 6.06
CA GLU A 247 -16.44 23.35 6.45
C GLU A 247 -16.65 23.31 7.96
N LEU A 248 -15.75 22.63 8.68
CA LEU A 248 -15.76 22.51 10.12
C LEU A 248 -14.87 23.59 10.79
N ASP A 249 -14.29 24.49 9.97
CA ASP A 249 -13.48 25.61 10.48
C ASP A 249 -14.34 26.51 11.37
N GLY A 250 -13.82 26.87 12.53
CA GLY A 250 -14.57 27.56 13.59
C GLY A 250 -15.35 26.64 14.54
N SER A 251 -15.46 25.34 14.27
CA SER A 251 -16.04 24.37 15.20
C SER A 251 -15.02 23.96 16.26
N ARG A 252 -15.03 24.65 17.41
CA ARG A 252 -14.14 24.30 18.53
C ARG A 252 -14.37 22.84 18.96
N GLY A 253 -13.27 22.11 19.14
CA GLY A 253 -13.32 20.74 19.66
C GLY A 253 -13.57 19.64 18.61
N ILE A 254 -13.40 19.92 17.32
CA ILE A 254 -13.43 18.93 16.24
C ILE A 254 -12.09 18.92 15.51
N ARG A 255 -11.48 17.74 15.38
CA ARG A 255 -10.23 17.50 14.63
C ARG A 255 -10.50 16.54 13.49
N VAL A 256 -10.17 16.95 12.26
CA VAL A 256 -10.26 16.12 11.05
C VAL A 256 -8.87 15.67 10.66
N MET A 257 -8.68 14.37 10.52
CA MET A 257 -7.38 13.75 10.23
C MET A 257 -7.52 12.70 9.14
N GLY A 258 -6.50 12.57 8.28
CA GLY A 258 -6.35 11.39 7.43
C GLY A 258 -5.85 10.19 8.23
N TRP A 259 -5.96 8.99 7.66
CA TRP A 259 -5.56 7.73 8.31
C TRP A 259 -4.09 7.75 8.80
N GLN A 260 -3.19 8.45 8.09
CA GLN A 260 -1.77 8.57 8.48
C GLN A 260 -1.60 9.24 9.85
N GLN A 261 -2.45 10.23 10.15
CA GLN A 261 -2.43 10.93 11.43
C GLN A 261 -3.25 10.20 12.50
N ALA A 262 -4.34 9.55 12.07
CA ALA A 262 -5.25 8.83 12.96
C ALA A 262 -4.69 7.47 13.42
N SER A 263 -3.80 6.86 12.61
CA SER A 263 -3.15 5.58 12.90
C SER A 263 -1.64 5.68 12.67
N PRO A 264 -0.87 6.29 13.59
CA PRO A 264 0.59 6.48 13.43
C PRO A 264 1.36 5.15 13.31
N GLU A 265 0.84 4.08 13.90
CA GLU A 265 1.44 2.74 13.83
C GLU A 265 1.34 2.18 12.40
N LEU A 266 0.16 2.30 11.78
CA LEU A 266 -0.04 1.92 10.38
C LEU A 266 0.84 2.74 9.44
N ASP A 267 0.87 4.07 9.60
CA ASP A 267 1.72 4.96 8.80
C ASP A 267 3.20 4.62 8.94
N SER A 268 3.65 4.29 10.17
CA SER A 268 5.03 3.86 10.41
C SER A 268 5.34 2.51 9.74
N GLY A 269 4.41 1.56 9.81
CA GLY A 269 4.53 0.27 9.14
C GLY A 269 4.64 0.43 7.61
N VAL A 270 3.75 1.21 7.00
CA VAL A 270 3.77 1.50 5.56
C VAL A 270 5.07 2.21 5.16
N ARG A 271 5.58 3.13 5.98
CA ARG A 271 6.88 3.78 5.70
C ARG A 271 8.06 2.83 5.76
N ILE A 272 8.09 1.92 6.73
CA ILE A 272 9.15 0.90 6.82
C ILE A 272 9.13 -0.01 5.59
N ASP A 273 7.94 -0.45 5.17
CA ASP A 273 7.78 -1.29 3.99
C ASP A 273 8.19 -0.58 2.70
N ASN A 274 7.81 0.69 2.54
CA ASN A 274 8.30 1.53 1.44
C ASN A 274 9.83 1.65 1.41
N TRP A 275 10.50 1.73 2.56
CA TRP A 275 11.97 1.72 2.63
C TRP A 275 12.54 0.39 2.13
N GLY A 276 11.94 -0.74 2.52
CA GLY A 276 12.27 -2.06 2.00
C GLY A 276 12.19 -2.12 0.48
N ASP A 277 11.10 -1.60 -0.07
CA ASP A 277 10.88 -1.49 -1.52
C ASP A 277 11.96 -0.64 -2.21
N TYR A 278 12.33 0.51 -1.64
CA TYR A 278 13.40 1.34 -2.20
C TYR A 278 14.75 0.60 -2.23
N VAL A 279 15.11 -0.10 -1.16
CA VAL A 279 16.34 -0.90 -1.10
C VAL A 279 16.30 -2.01 -2.15
N PHE A 280 15.20 -2.77 -2.22
CA PHE A 280 15.03 -3.85 -3.20
C PHE A 280 15.17 -3.34 -4.64
N HIS A 281 14.46 -2.26 -4.99
CA HIS A 281 14.52 -1.68 -6.33
C HIS A 281 15.89 -1.09 -6.65
N THR A 282 16.60 -0.52 -5.67
CA THR A 282 17.97 -0.02 -5.86
C THR A 282 18.93 -1.16 -6.20
N ILE A 283 18.82 -2.30 -5.51
CA ILE A 283 19.61 -3.49 -5.80
C ILE A 283 19.28 -4.01 -7.21
N LEU A 284 18.01 -4.09 -7.56
CA LEU A 284 17.55 -4.52 -8.88
C LEU A 284 18.11 -3.61 -9.98
N PHE A 285 18.04 -2.29 -9.79
CA PHE A 285 18.62 -1.33 -10.72
C PHE A 285 20.14 -1.47 -10.86
N ALA A 286 20.85 -1.72 -9.77
CA ALA A 286 22.29 -1.97 -9.82
C ALA A 286 22.65 -3.23 -10.63
N ILE A 287 21.88 -4.30 -10.48
CA ILE A 287 22.06 -5.54 -11.26
C ILE A 287 21.81 -5.26 -12.74
N ILE A 288 20.75 -4.55 -13.09
CA ILE A 288 20.43 -4.19 -14.47
C ILE A 288 21.53 -3.29 -15.06
N ALA A 289 21.99 -2.29 -14.31
CA ALA A 289 23.08 -1.40 -14.74
C ALA A 289 24.37 -2.17 -15.04
N LEU A 290 24.75 -3.09 -14.18
CA LEU A 290 25.93 -3.95 -14.38
C LEU A 290 25.78 -4.87 -15.59
N ALA A 291 24.59 -5.42 -15.81
CA ALA A 291 24.29 -6.24 -16.99
C ALA A 291 24.44 -5.43 -18.29
N ILE A 292 23.90 -4.21 -18.32
CA ILE A 292 24.01 -3.28 -19.48
C ILE A 292 25.48 -2.93 -19.72
N LEU A 293 26.19 -2.49 -18.66
CA LEU A 293 27.58 -2.10 -18.73
C LEU A 293 28.45 -3.25 -19.26
N ASN A 294 28.31 -4.46 -18.70
CA ASN A 294 29.03 -5.63 -19.15
C ASN A 294 28.77 -5.95 -20.62
N ALA A 295 27.52 -5.91 -21.03
CA ALA A 295 27.13 -6.21 -22.40
C ALA A 295 27.71 -5.22 -23.41
N ILE A 296 27.62 -3.91 -23.13
CA ILE A 296 28.19 -2.87 -24.04
C ILE A 296 29.71 -2.92 -24.02
N MET A 297 30.34 -3.12 -22.83
CA MET A 297 31.80 -3.28 -22.74
C MET A 297 32.31 -4.42 -23.61
N MET A 298 31.64 -5.57 -23.50
CA MET A 298 32.01 -6.70 -24.34
C MET A 298 31.77 -6.44 -25.83
N SER A 299 30.74 -5.65 -26.19
CA SER A 299 30.54 -5.20 -27.58
C SER A 299 31.71 -4.34 -28.06
N VAL A 300 32.13 -3.37 -27.27
CA VAL A 300 33.26 -2.47 -27.57
C VAL A 300 34.57 -3.27 -27.71
N LEU A 301 34.85 -4.15 -26.76
CA LEU A 301 36.07 -4.96 -26.75
C LEU A 301 36.17 -5.89 -27.95
N GLY A 302 35.06 -6.52 -28.36
CA GLY A 302 35.04 -7.41 -29.53
C GLY A 302 35.14 -6.68 -30.88
N ARG A 303 35.04 -5.36 -30.88
CA ARG A 303 35.06 -4.53 -32.11
C ARG A 303 36.19 -3.49 -32.13
N ARG A 304 37.21 -3.66 -31.30
CA ARG A 304 38.34 -2.72 -31.17
C ARG A 304 38.97 -2.41 -32.55
N ARG A 305 39.25 -3.44 -33.34
CA ARG A 305 39.82 -3.31 -34.70
C ARG A 305 38.95 -2.49 -35.65
N GLU A 306 37.60 -2.68 -35.61
CA GLU A 306 36.66 -1.91 -36.42
C GLU A 306 36.71 -0.42 -36.04
N PHE A 307 36.73 -0.10 -34.76
CA PHE A 307 36.84 1.29 -34.31
C PHE A 307 38.20 1.90 -34.66
N GLY A 308 39.29 1.11 -34.61
CA GLY A 308 40.63 1.52 -35.05
C GLY A 308 40.63 1.88 -36.55
N ILE A 309 40.05 1.04 -37.42
CA ILE A 309 39.93 1.30 -38.87
C ILE A 309 39.08 2.54 -39.12
N LEU A 310 37.93 2.71 -38.42
CA LEU A 310 37.07 3.88 -38.60
C LEU A 310 37.77 5.17 -38.19
N GLN A 311 38.60 5.15 -37.14
CA GLN A 311 39.37 6.30 -36.73
C GLN A 311 40.50 6.59 -37.71
N ALA A 312 41.18 5.56 -38.30
CA ALA A 312 42.16 5.71 -39.36
C ALA A 312 41.55 6.32 -40.66
N LEU A 313 40.24 6.06 -40.90
CA LEU A 313 39.49 6.65 -42.02
C LEU A 313 38.95 8.05 -41.71
N GLY A 314 39.28 8.64 -40.54
CA GLY A 314 38.96 10.03 -40.21
C GLY A 314 37.83 10.20 -39.22
N LEU A 315 37.34 9.13 -38.60
CA LEU A 315 36.38 9.27 -37.50
C LEU A 315 37.10 9.83 -36.26
N THR A 316 36.55 10.87 -35.65
CA THR A 316 37.14 11.45 -34.45
C THR A 316 36.86 10.56 -33.22
N ARG A 317 37.70 10.69 -32.17
CA ARG A 317 37.49 9.99 -30.90
C ARG A 317 36.12 10.22 -30.29
N ALA A 318 35.63 11.47 -30.37
CA ALA A 318 34.30 11.83 -29.87
C ALA A 318 33.18 11.14 -30.66
N GLU A 319 33.31 11.10 -32.00
CA GLU A 319 32.31 10.43 -32.87
C GLU A 319 32.27 8.91 -32.60
N THR A 320 33.43 8.27 -32.31
CA THR A 320 33.46 6.86 -31.91
C THR A 320 32.70 6.64 -30.58
N GLY A 321 32.87 7.54 -29.62
CA GLY A 321 32.09 7.52 -28.37
C GLY A 321 30.58 7.67 -28.60
N TRP A 322 30.18 8.59 -29.48
CA TRP A 322 28.77 8.78 -29.85
C TRP A 322 28.14 7.57 -30.55
N VAL A 323 28.89 6.83 -31.38
CA VAL A 323 28.41 5.59 -32.01
C VAL A 323 28.10 4.54 -30.92
N VAL A 324 29.01 4.34 -29.96
CA VAL A 324 28.79 3.39 -28.84
C VAL A 324 27.62 3.83 -27.94
N MET A 325 27.55 5.12 -27.63
CA MET A 325 26.43 5.67 -26.86
C MET A 325 25.09 5.47 -27.60
N GLY A 326 25.03 5.72 -28.91
CA GLY A 326 23.86 5.49 -29.74
C GLY A 326 23.45 4.02 -29.79
N GLU A 327 24.40 3.09 -29.81
CA GLU A 327 24.14 1.64 -29.71
C GLU A 327 23.48 1.29 -28.36
N GLY A 328 24.05 1.80 -27.26
CA GLY A 328 23.51 1.58 -25.92
C GLY A 328 22.11 2.17 -25.75
N LEU A 329 21.88 3.39 -26.22
CA LEU A 329 20.57 4.04 -26.17
C LEU A 329 19.51 3.29 -26.99
N PHE A 330 19.88 2.83 -28.19
CA PHE A 330 18.96 2.05 -29.02
C PHE A 330 18.58 0.72 -28.36
N LEU A 331 19.57 -0.02 -27.83
CA LEU A 331 19.34 -1.26 -27.10
C LEU A 331 18.44 -1.01 -25.88
N THR A 332 18.70 0.05 -25.12
CA THR A 332 17.86 0.43 -23.97
C THR A 332 16.44 0.76 -24.38
N ALA A 333 16.24 1.49 -25.46
CA ALA A 333 14.90 1.85 -25.96
C ALA A 333 14.10 0.63 -26.42
N VAL A 334 14.73 -0.26 -27.23
CA VAL A 334 14.09 -1.48 -27.72
C VAL A 334 13.78 -2.42 -26.55
N SER A 335 14.76 -2.65 -25.67
CA SER A 335 14.58 -3.51 -24.50
C SER A 335 13.56 -2.94 -23.51
N GLY A 336 13.52 -1.61 -23.37
CA GLY A 336 12.54 -0.91 -22.56
C GLY A 336 11.11 -1.12 -23.07
N LEU A 337 10.92 -0.97 -24.40
CA LEU A 337 9.61 -1.21 -25.01
C LEU A 337 9.18 -2.68 -24.86
N VAL A 338 10.05 -3.61 -25.20
CA VAL A 338 9.78 -5.06 -25.08
C VAL A 338 9.53 -5.45 -23.62
N GLY A 339 10.38 -5.01 -22.70
CA GLY A 339 10.24 -5.28 -21.27
C GLY A 339 8.97 -4.69 -20.67
N MET A 340 8.57 -3.50 -21.09
CA MET A 340 7.30 -2.90 -20.69
C MET A 340 6.12 -3.75 -21.17
N VAL A 341 6.08 -4.13 -22.45
CA VAL A 341 5.00 -4.94 -23.01
C VAL A 341 4.95 -6.31 -22.32
N VAL A 342 6.09 -6.99 -22.20
CA VAL A 342 6.17 -8.30 -21.53
C VAL A 342 5.76 -8.18 -20.07
N GLY A 343 6.26 -7.18 -19.34
CA GLY A 343 5.91 -6.97 -17.93
C GLY A 343 4.41 -6.74 -17.73
N LEU A 344 3.79 -5.89 -18.55
CA LEU A 344 2.35 -5.64 -18.48
C LEU A 344 1.53 -6.88 -18.85
N VAL A 345 1.87 -7.55 -19.95
CA VAL A 345 1.14 -8.74 -20.44
C VAL A 345 1.26 -9.89 -19.45
N VAL A 346 2.45 -10.18 -18.95
CA VAL A 346 2.67 -11.26 -17.97
C VAL A 346 1.96 -10.96 -16.68
N THR A 347 2.12 -9.75 -16.14
CA THR A 347 1.49 -9.38 -14.86
C THR A 347 -0.03 -9.41 -14.98
N TRP A 348 -0.60 -8.85 -16.04
CA TRP A 348 -2.05 -8.87 -16.25
C TRP A 348 -2.57 -10.28 -16.59
N GLY A 349 -1.89 -11.00 -17.47
CA GLY A 349 -2.36 -12.29 -17.97
C GLY A 349 -2.33 -13.40 -16.92
N PHE A 350 -1.26 -13.48 -16.14
CA PHE A 350 -1.07 -14.55 -15.15
C PHE A 350 -1.51 -14.16 -13.75
N PHE A 351 -1.42 -12.88 -13.37
CA PHE A 351 -1.60 -12.47 -11.98
C PHE A 351 -2.79 -11.53 -11.74
N ARG A 352 -3.66 -11.29 -12.74
CA ARG A 352 -4.86 -10.45 -12.58
C ARG A 352 -5.84 -10.94 -11.51
N HIS A 353 -5.81 -12.24 -11.17
CA HIS A 353 -6.65 -12.83 -10.13
C HIS A 353 -5.97 -12.88 -8.77
N GLY A 354 -4.77 -12.29 -8.67
CA GLY A 354 -3.95 -12.29 -7.49
C GLY A 354 -2.99 -13.48 -7.40
N ILE A 355 -2.04 -13.33 -6.50
CA ILE A 355 -1.10 -14.37 -6.10
C ILE A 355 -1.49 -14.82 -4.71
N ASP A 356 -1.79 -16.09 -4.57
CA ASP A 356 -2.18 -16.68 -3.29
C ASP A 356 -0.95 -17.10 -2.49
N PHE A 357 -0.73 -16.41 -1.38
CA PHE A 357 0.32 -16.68 -0.40
C PHE A 357 -0.17 -17.50 0.81
N SER A 358 -1.41 -18.04 0.79
CA SER A 358 -1.99 -18.80 1.92
C SER A 358 -1.16 -20.02 2.32
N SER A 359 -0.42 -20.59 1.37
CA SER A 359 0.50 -21.72 1.62
C SER A 359 1.70 -21.36 2.51
N PHE A 360 2.07 -20.08 2.62
CA PHE A 360 3.18 -19.61 3.45
C PHE A 360 2.75 -19.24 4.88
N SER A 361 1.44 -19.01 5.12
CA SER A 361 0.90 -18.74 6.44
C SER A 361 -0.55 -19.21 6.53
N SER A 362 -0.79 -20.18 7.37
CA SER A 362 -2.14 -20.73 7.62
C SER A 362 -3.02 -19.84 8.50
N SER A 363 -2.45 -18.84 9.16
CA SER A 363 -3.14 -17.97 10.14
C SER A 363 -3.40 -16.54 9.64
N GLY A 364 -3.14 -16.24 8.36
CA GLY A 364 -3.15 -14.85 7.86
C GLY A 364 -1.93 -14.06 8.37
N TRP A 365 -1.61 -12.99 7.67
CA TRP A 365 -0.57 -12.06 8.11
C TRP A 365 -1.26 -10.82 8.68
N SER A 366 -1.10 -10.59 9.97
CA SER A 366 -1.48 -9.32 10.60
C SER A 366 -0.25 -8.46 10.77
N LEU A 367 -0.29 -7.25 10.27
CA LEU A 367 0.76 -6.27 10.48
C LEU A 367 0.12 -4.92 10.84
N SER A 368 0.56 -4.33 11.95
CA SER A 368 0.11 -2.99 12.38
C SER A 368 -1.41 -2.80 12.36
N GLY A 369 -2.18 -3.80 12.83
CA GLY A 369 -3.65 -3.71 12.95
C GLY A 369 -4.45 -3.97 11.67
N GLY A 370 -3.81 -4.28 10.54
CA GLY A 370 -4.49 -4.68 9.30
C GLY A 370 -4.42 -6.19 9.05
N ILE A 371 -5.48 -6.75 8.48
CA ILE A 371 -5.49 -8.12 7.96
C ILE A 371 -4.91 -8.08 6.56
N ILE A 372 -3.77 -8.72 6.33
CA ILE A 372 -3.25 -8.88 4.97
C ILE A 372 -3.98 -10.06 4.34
N ASN A 373 -4.79 -9.79 3.32
CA ASN A 373 -5.39 -10.86 2.52
C ASN A 373 -4.25 -11.68 1.89
N PRO A 374 -4.22 -13.01 2.06
CA PRO A 374 -3.18 -13.84 1.47
C PRO A 374 -3.17 -13.80 -0.06
N VAL A 375 -4.25 -13.35 -0.71
CA VAL A 375 -4.32 -13.15 -2.15
C VAL A 375 -4.01 -11.70 -2.47
N ILE A 376 -2.79 -11.41 -2.93
CA ILE A 376 -2.37 -10.06 -3.33
C ILE A 376 -2.63 -9.88 -4.82
N VAL A 377 -3.46 -8.90 -5.17
CA VAL A 377 -3.77 -8.55 -6.55
C VAL A 377 -2.86 -7.41 -7.01
N PRO A 378 -2.03 -7.61 -8.05
CA PRO A 378 -1.17 -6.55 -8.57
C PRO A 378 -1.98 -5.34 -9.06
N LEU A 379 -1.58 -4.14 -8.66
CA LEU A 379 -2.22 -2.89 -9.03
C LEU A 379 -1.34 -2.10 -10.01
N PHE A 380 -1.90 -1.78 -11.18
CA PHE A 380 -1.19 -0.96 -12.17
C PHE A 380 -1.47 0.51 -11.97
N ARG A 381 -0.42 1.28 -11.66
CA ARG A 381 -0.45 2.75 -11.64
C ARG A 381 0.31 3.29 -12.84
N PHE A 382 -0.34 4.06 -13.68
CA PHE A 382 0.29 4.66 -14.86
C PHE A 382 1.58 5.44 -14.51
N SER A 383 1.55 6.21 -13.43
CA SER A 383 2.72 6.95 -12.95
C SER A 383 3.92 6.06 -12.61
N GLN A 384 3.68 4.90 -12.00
CA GLN A 384 4.73 3.94 -11.65
C GLN A 384 5.31 3.24 -12.89
N ILE A 385 4.49 2.95 -13.88
CA ILE A 385 4.95 2.40 -15.16
C ILE A 385 5.87 3.41 -15.86
N VAL A 386 5.44 4.67 -15.96
CA VAL A 386 6.24 5.75 -16.55
C VAL A 386 7.55 5.93 -15.80
N LEU A 387 7.51 5.94 -14.46
CA LEU A 387 8.70 6.08 -13.62
C LEU A 387 9.67 4.90 -13.81
N SER A 388 9.16 3.67 -13.90
CA SER A 388 9.98 2.47 -14.14
C SER A 388 10.68 2.53 -15.49
N VAL A 389 9.96 2.88 -16.55
CA VAL A 389 10.53 3.05 -17.91
C VAL A 389 11.56 4.18 -17.93
N ALA A 390 11.25 5.32 -17.31
CA ALA A 390 12.18 6.46 -17.22
C ALA A 390 13.46 6.09 -16.45
N SER A 391 13.33 5.36 -15.34
CA SER A 391 14.47 4.90 -14.55
C SER A 391 15.40 3.99 -15.36
N ILE A 392 14.86 3.04 -16.12
CA ILE A 392 15.65 2.18 -16.99
C ILE A 392 16.32 3.00 -18.12
N ALA A 393 15.63 3.99 -18.70
CA ALA A 393 16.22 4.86 -19.71
C ALA A 393 17.42 5.65 -19.14
N VAL A 394 17.29 6.20 -17.94
CA VAL A 394 18.37 6.91 -17.25
C VAL A 394 19.54 5.95 -16.94
N ILE A 395 19.24 4.80 -16.33
CA ILE A 395 20.26 3.80 -15.98
C ILE A 395 20.98 3.29 -17.23
N GLY A 396 20.24 2.98 -18.29
CA GLY A 396 20.82 2.53 -19.56
C GLY A 396 21.74 3.59 -20.19
N THR A 397 21.33 4.87 -20.12
CA THR A 397 22.16 5.99 -20.58
C THR A 397 23.45 6.10 -19.76
N LEU A 398 23.36 6.09 -18.44
CA LEU A 398 24.52 6.17 -17.53
C LEU A 398 25.46 4.97 -17.67
N ALA A 399 24.92 3.76 -17.77
CA ALA A 399 25.70 2.54 -17.95
C ALA A 399 26.41 2.51 -19.31
N SER A 400 25.86 3.14 -20.34
CA SER A 400 26.47 3.25 -21.66
C SER A 400 27.60 4.28 -21.72
N LEU A 401 27.65 5.23 -20.78
CA LEU A 401 28.63 6.32 -20.79
C LEU A 401 30.07 5.82 -20.60
N TYR A 402 30.29 4.91 -19.64
CA TYR A 402 31.63 4.37 -19.37
C TYR A 402 32.22 3.62 -20.58
N PRO A 403 31.51 2.67 -21.23
CA PRO A 403 31.98 2.03 -22.47
C PRO A 403 32.21 3.02 -23.60
N ALA A 404 31.37 4.04 -23.76
CA ALA A 404 31.52 5.06 -24.79
C ALA A 404 32.80 5.88 -24.60
N VAL A 405 33.09 6.30 -23.35
CA VAL A 405 34.34 6.99 -23.02
C VAL A 405 35.55 6.09 -23.25
N ARG A 406 35.46 4.80 -22.92
CA ARG A 406 36.57 3.86 -23.13
C ARG A 406 36.79 3.59 -24.61
N ALA A 407 35.72 3.51 -25.42
CA ALA A 407 35.85 3.38 -26.88
C ALA A 407 36.46 4.62 -27.53
N SER A 408 36.19 5.81 -27.03
CA SER A 408 36.77 7.07 -27.55
C SER A 408 38.26 7.20 -27.27
N LYS A 409 38.78 6.50 -26.26
CA LYS A 409 40.19 6.54 -25.86
C LYS A 409 41.04 5.40 -26.46
N LEU A 410 40.48 4.60 -27.37
CA LEU A 410 41.25 3.54 -28.05
C LEU A 410 42.36 4.15 -28.90
N ASP A 411 43.58 3.56 -28.74
CA ASP A 411 44.74 3.89 -29.58
C ASP A 411 44.66 3.10 -30.90
N VAL A 412 44.67 3.82 -32.01
CA VAL A 412 44.56 3.24 -33.37
C VAL A 412 45.70 2.28 -33.65
N ALA A 413 46.95 2.60 -33.18
CA ALA A 413 48.11 1.76 -33.40
C ALA A 413 48.04 0.45 -32.59
N GLU A 414 47.54 0.51 -31.35
CA GLU A 414 47.30 -0.64 -30.50
C GLU A 414 46.14 -1.52 -30.96
N ALA A 415 45.06 -0.89 -31.44
CA ALA A 415 43.88 -1.56 -31.98
C ALA A 415 44.17 -2.38 -33.25
N MET A 416 45.18 -1.98 -34.02
CA MET A 416 45.62 -2.68 -35.24
C MET A 416 46.62 -3.80 -35.00
N LYS A 417 47.32 -3.81 -33.84
CA LYS A 417 48.31 -4.84 -33.48
C LYS A 417 47.69 -6.11 -32.87
N PHE A 418 46.44 -6.11 -32.48
CA PHE A 418 45.78 -7.31 -31.95
C PHE A 418 45.49 -8.29 -33.11
N GLU A 419 46.40 -9.21 -33.31
CA GLU A 419 46.14 -10.48 -33.98
C GLU A 419 45.32 -11.37 -33.01
N GLN A 420 44.44 -12.16 -33.61
CA GLN A 420 43.41 -13.02 -32.99
C GLN A 420 43.83 -13.79 -31.76
#